data_66c9c07e2f4d0e1981c94d7df1094d86
#
_entry.id   66c9c07e2f4d0e1981c94d7df1094d86
#
_cell.length_a   1.000
_cell.length_b   1.000
_cell.length_c   1.000
_cell.angle_alpha   90.00
_cell.angle_beta   90.00
_cell.angle_gamma   90.00
#
_symmetry.space_group_name_H-M   'P 1'
#
loop_
_entity.id
_entity.type
_entity.pdbx_description
1 polymer ?
#
loop_
_entity_poly.entity_id
_entity_poly.type
_entity_poly.pdbx_seq_one_letter_code
_entity_poly.pdbx_strand_id
1 'polypeptide(L)'
;MIPTNPRRGDVWLVDFGEPIGHEQGWRRPAVVMSSDHLNDSAASLVIVVPVTSTPWGLPSHVEIETGQSGLAHTSYAKGEDIKSVAQERLVTRYGLVDVGAMRQLERILRTLLEL
;
A
#
# COMPACT_ATOMS: atom_id res chain seq x y z
N MET A 1 -23.50 -7.88 9.16
CA MET A 1 -22.10 -7.40 9.11
C MET A 1 -21.91 -6.50 7.92
N ILE A 2 -21.28 -5.37 8.12
CA ILE A 2 -20.99 -4.45 7.04
C ILE A 2 -19.62 -4.84 6.46
N PRO A 3 -19.56 -5.23 5.18
CA PRO A 3 -18.26 -5.50 4.58
C PRO A 3 -17.43 -4.22 4.55
N THR A 4 -16.17 -4.33 4.97
CA THR A 4 -15.24 -3.21 4.93
C THR A 4 -14.47 -3.28 3.63
N ASN A 5 -14.86 -2.47 2.66
CA ASN A 5 -14.10 -2.33 1.43
C ASN A 5 -12.84 -1.52 1.68
N PRO A 6 -11.75 -1.79 0.96
CA PRO A 6 -10.58 -0.94 1.04
C PRO A 6 -10.89 0.45 0.53
N ARG A 7 -10.30 1.45 1.18
CA ARG A 7 -10.43 2.86 0.79
C ARG A 7 -9.05 3.38 0.43
N ARG A 8 -9.02 4.28 -0.56
CA ARG A 8 -7.77 4.95 -0.92
C ARG A 8 -7.13 5.59 0.32
N GLY A 9 -5.85 5.35 0.53
CA GLY A 9 -5.11 5.84 1.69
C GLY A 9 -5.11 4.90 2.88
N ASP A 10 -5.89 3.81 2.84
CA ASP A 10 -5.84 2.79 3.89
C ASP A 10 -4.47 2.11 3.94
N VAL A 11 -4.12 1.63 5.13
CA VAL A 11 -3.04 0.66 5.32
C VAL A 11 -3.69 -0.68 5.66
N TRP A 12 -3.38 -1.70 4.88
CA TRP A 12 -3.88 -3.06 5.09
C TRP A 12 -2.73 -4.05 5.18
N LEU A 13 -2.92 -5.09 6.00
CA LEU A 13 -2.07 -6.28 5.90
C LEU A 13 -2.54 -7.06 4.69
N VAL A 14 -1.61 -7.37 3.78
CA VAL A 14 -1.89 -8.05 2.51
C VAL A 14 -1.07 -9.33 2.43
N ASP A 15 -1.70 -10.39 1.95
CA ASP A 15 -1.01 -11.65 1.67
C ASP A 15 -0.57 -11.64 0.20
N PHE A 16 0.71 -11.37 -0.01
CA PHE A 16 1.28 -11.29 -1.36
C PHE A 16 1.67 -12.67 -1.91
N GLY A 17 1.62 -13.69 -1.08
CA GLY A 17 2.06 -15.02 -1.48
C GLY A 17 3.58 -15.13 -1.55
N GLU A 18 4.06 -16.18 -2.22
CA GLU A 18 5.49 -16.45 -2.32
C GLU A 18 6.19 -15.42 -3.22
N PRO A 19 7.27 -14.77 -2.75
CA PRO A 19 7.96 -13.76 -3.54
C PRO A 19 8.76 -14.36 -4.69
N ILE A 20 8.87 -13.60 -5.79
CA ILE A 20 9.72 -13.94 -6.93
C ILE A 20 10.74 -12.81 -7.09
N GLY A 21 12.04 -13.17 -7.07
CA GLY A 21 13.11 -12.20 -7.18
C GLY A 21 13.13 -11.23 -6.00
N HIS A 22 13.15 -9.93 -6.30
CA HIS A 22 13.22 -8.86 -5.29
C HIS A 22 11.85 -8.27 -4.94
N GLU A 23 10.76 -8.85 -5.43
CA GLU A 23 9.45 -8.33 -5.09
C GLU A 23 9.07 -8.67 -3.65
N GLN A 24 8.18 -7.87 -3.07
CA GLN A 24 7.68 -8.06 -1.72
C GLN A 24 6.73 -9.26 -1.71
N GLY A 25 7.01 -10.22 -0.82
CA GLY A 25 6.18 -11.41 -0.67
C GLY A 25 5.66 -11.60 0.74
N TRP A 26 4.92 -12.70 0.96
CA TRP A 26 4.29 -13.09 2.22
C TRP A 26 3.30 -12.05 2.70
N ARG A 27 3.02 -12.01 4.01
CA ARG A 27 2.12 -11.00 4.59
C ARG A 27 2.90 -9.75 4.93
N ARG A 28 2.51 -8.65 4.33
CA ARG A 28 3.15 -7.34 4.52
C ARG A 28 2.09 -6.26 4.56
N PRO A 29 2.33 -5.16 5.31
CA PRO A 29 1.47 -4.00 5.19
C PRO A 29 1.60 -3.40 3.79
N ALA A 30 0.54 -2.75 3.35
CA ALA A 30 0.54 -2.05 2.07
C ALA A 30 -0.42 -0.87 2.13
N VAL A 31 -0.12 0.16 1.34
CA VAL A 31 -0.95 1.35 1.20
C VAL A 31 -1.85 1.18 0.00
N VAL A 32 -3.15 1.42 0.18
CA VAL A 32 -4.11 1.40 -0.92
C VAL A 32 -3.97 2.69 -1.71
N MET A 33 -3.57 2.57 -2.97
CA MET A 33 -3.40 3.71 -3.88
C MET A 33 -4.54 3.83 -4.90
N SER A 34 -5.28 2.74 -5.13
CA SER A 34 -6.38 2.77 -6.10
C SER A 34 -7.53 3.66 -5.64
N SER A 35 -8.23 4.23 -6.64
CA SER A 35 -9.40 5.05 -6.37
C SER A 35 -10.52 4.20 -5.74
N ASP A 36 -11.38 4.87 -4.96
CA ASP A 36 -12.53 4.18 -4.39
C ASP A 36 -13.48 3.69 -5.47
N HIS A 37 -13.47 4.33 -6.64
CA HIS A 37 -14.22 3.85 -7.80
C HIS A 37 -13.78 2.44 -8.20
N LEU A 38 -12.47 2.20 -8.30
CA LEU A 38 -11.95 0.86 -8.59
C LEU A 38 -12.20 -0.08 -7.40
N ASN A 39 -11.95 0.41 -6.18
CA ASN A 39 -12.10 -0.40 -4.96
C ASN A 39 -13.53 -0.93 -4.79
N ASP A 40 -14.52 -0.16 -5.23
CA ASP A 40 -15.94 -0.53 -5.11
C ASP A 40 -16.48 -1.25 -6.36
N SER A 41 -15.66 -1.39 -7.39
CA SER A 41 -16.10 -1.98 -8.66
C SER A 41 -16.19 -3.49 -8.59
N ALA A 42 -16.84 -4.08 -9.61
CA ALA A 42 -16.97 -5.53 -9.73
C ALA A 42 -15.65 -6.21 -10.11
N ALA A 43 -14.57 -5.46 -10.34
CA ALA A 43 -13.26 -6.03 -10.65
C ALA A 43 -12.69 -6.84 -9.49
N SER A 44 -13.10 -6.53 -8.25
CA SER A 44 -12.59 -7.18 -7.02
C SER A 44 -11.07 -7.10 -6.91
N LEU A 45 -10.51 -5.98 -7.36
CA LEU A 45 -9.09 -5.69 -7.34
C LEU A 45 -8.80 -4.46 -6.48
N VAL A 46 -7.56 -4.33 -6.07
CA VAL A 46 -7.05 -3.15 -5.37
C VAL A 46 -5.60 -2.95 -5.80
N ILE A 47 -5.21 -1.69 -6.00
CA ILE A 47 -3.82 -1.35 -6.34
C ILE A 47 -3.14 -0.88 -5.07
N VAL A 48 -2.04 -1.52 -4.71
CA VAL A 48 -1.37 -1.27 -3.43
C VAL A 48 0.12 -1.03 -3.63
N VAL A 49 0.70 -0.33 -2.66
CA VAL A 49 2.16 -0.14 -2.55
C VAL A 49 2.60 -0.85 -1.28
N PRO A 50 3.42 -1.91 -1.40
CA PRO A 50 3.92 -2.62 -0.23
C PRO A 50 4.79 -1.75 0.66
N VAL A 51 4.78 -2.07 1.95
CA VAL A 51 5.50 -1.31 2.98
C VAL A 51 6.55 -2.20 3.63
N THR A 52 7.75 -1.66 3.83
CA THR A 52 8.85 -2.33 4.52
C THR A 52 9.26 -1.55 5.75
N SER A 53 9.73 -2.24 6.80
CA SER A 53 10.31 -1.58 7.97
C SER A 53 11.79 -1.23 7.77
N THR A 54 12.41 -1.68 6.69
CA THR A 54 13.83 -1.46 6.43
C THR A 54 14.06 -0.14 5.71
N PRO A 55 14.87 0.79 6.28
CA PRO A 55 15.15 2.08 5.62
C PRO A 55 16.26 1.92 4.57
N TRP A 56 15.87 1.48 3.37
CA TRP A 56 16.82 1.28 2.26
C TRP A 56 17.38 2.59 1.70
N GLY A 57 16.73 3.73 1.97
CA GLY A 57 17.17 5.04 1.49
C GLY A 57 16.94 5.27 0.01
N LEU A 58 16.02 4.55 -0.61
CA LEU A 58 15.73 4.71 -2.03
C LEU A 58 14.80 5.91 -2.26
N PRO A 59 15.02 6.69 -3.34
CA PRO A 59 14.15 7.84 -3.64
C PRO A 59 12.69 7.49 -3.88
N SER A 60 12.41 6.24 -4.27
CA SER A 60 11.05 5.75 -4.52
C SER A 60 10.33 5.34 -3.24
N HIS A 61 10.99 5.40 -2.09
CA HIS A 61 10.39 5.05 -0.80
C HIS A 61 9.87 6.29 -0.09
N VAL A 62 8.70 6.16 0.54
CA VAL A 62 8.08 7.22 1.32
C VAL A 62 7.91 6.76 2.75
N GLU A 63 8.41 7.54 3.70
CA GLU A 63 8.30 7.24 5.12
C GLU A 63 6.85 7.35 5.58
N ILE A 64 6.39 6.34 6.31
CA ILE A 64 5.07 6.28 6.92
C ILE A 64 5.26 6.19 8.43
N GLU A 65 4.72 7.17 9.15
CA GLU A 65 4.81 7.20 10.60
C GLU A 65 3.82 6.22 11.24
N THR A 66 4.09 5.90 12.50
CA THR A 66 3.15 5.14 13.34
C THR A 66 1.92 5.98 13.67
N GLY A 67 1.09 5.54 14.58
CA GLY A 67 -0.10 6.28 14.98
C GLY A 67 -1.27 5.91 14.11
N GLN A 68 -1.82 6.88 13.35
CA GLN A 68 -3.03 6.62 12.55
C GLN A 68 -2.83 5.55 11.47
N SER A 69 -1.60 5.28 11.07
CA SER A 69 -1.33 4.21 10.09
C SER A 69 -1.53 2.80 10.67
N GLY A 70 -1.49 2.68 11.99
CA GLY A 70 -1.58 1.39 12.66
C GLY A 70 -0.32 0.56 12.58
N LEU A 71 0.76 1.09 12.00
CA LEU A 71 2.04 0.39 11.91
C LEU A 71 2.76 0.42 13.25
N ALA A 72 3.43 -0.69 13.60
CA ALA A 72 4.16 -0.81 14.86
C ALA A 72 5.45 0.02 14.88
N HIS A 73 6.03 0.27 13.70
CA HIS A 73 7.29 0.99 13.53
C HIS A 73 7.17 1.96 12.38
N THR A 74 7.98 3.04 12.41
CA THR A 74 8.17 3.86 11.22
C THR A 74 8.57 2.94 10.08
N SER A 75 7.89 3.07 8.95
CA SER A 75 8.05 2.15 7.82
C SER A 75 8.09 2.94 6.52
N TYR A 76 8.31 2.25 5.41
CA TYR A 76 8.59 2.91 4.13
C TYR A 76 7.78 2.25 3.04
N ALA A 77 6.92 3.03 2.38
CA ALA A 77 6.14 2.56 1.25
C ALA A 77 7.04 2.50 0.01
N LYS A 78 7.07 1.34 -0.63
CA LYS A 78 7.96 1.05 -1.75
C LYS A 78 7.25 1.35 -3.07
N GLY A 79 7.35 2.58 -3.54
CA GLY A 79 6.65 3.01 -4.76
C GLY A 79 6.95 2.13 -5.97
N GLU A 80 8.19 1.65 -6.10
CA GLU A 80 8.59 0.80 -7.22
C GLU A 80 7.92 -0.57 -7.22
N ASP A 81 7.35 -0.99 -6.09
CA ASP A 81 6.68 -2.29 -5.96
C ASP A 81 5.16 -2.20 -6.14
N ILE A 82 4.64 -1.08 -6.60
CA ILE A 82 3.20 -0.93 -6.83
C ILE A 82 2.65 -2.08 -7.66
N LYS A 83 1.53 -2.64 -7.23
CA LYS A 83 0.91 -3.76 -7.92
C LYS A 83 -0.58 -3.84 -7.65
N SER A 84 -1.27 -4.52 -8.56
CA SER A 84 -2.66 -4.88 -8.40
C SER A 84 -2.75 -6.25 -7.74
N VAL A 85 -3.64 -6.40 -6.76
CA VAL A 85 -3.90 -7.70 -6.13
C VAL A 85 -5.40 -7.91 -6.02
N ALA A 86 -5.81 -9.16 -5.93
CA ALA A 86 -7.20 -9.50 -5.64
C ALA A 86 -7.55 -9.02 -4.23
N GLN A 87 -8.76 -8.47 -4.05
CA GLN A 87 -9.20 -8.01 -2.73
C GLN A 87 -9.21 -9.12 -1.70
N GLU A 88 -9.35 -10.37 -2.12
CA GLU A 88 -9.28 -11.55 -1.25
C GLU A 88 -7.94 -11.67 -0.50
N ARG A 89 -6.90 -11.03 -1.01
CA ARG A 89 -5.58 -11.02 -0.36
C ARG A 89 -5.47 -10.03 0.79
N LEU A 90 -6.44 -9.15 0.95
CA LEU A 90 -6.49 -8.22 2.09
C LEU A 90 -6.89 -8.99 3.34
N VAL A 91 -6.05 -8.90 4.38
CA VAL A 91 -6.23 -9.67 5.61
C VAL A 91 -6.95 -8.83 6.68
N THR A 92 -6.38 -7.69 7.03
CA THR A 92 -6.97 -6.80 8.03
C THR A 92 -6.53 -5.36 7.79
N ARG A 93 -7.42 -4.40 8.10
CA ARG A 93 -7.12 -2.99 7.99
C ARG A 93 -6.38 -2.52 9.23
N TYR A 94 -5.25 -1.84 9.03
CA TYR A 94 -4.45 -1.28 10.11
C TYR A 94 -4.80 0.17 10.43
N GLY A 95 -5.01 0.99 9.42
CA GLY A 95 -5.25 2.41 9.62
C GLY A 95 -5.21 3.22 8.33
N LEU A 96 -4.75 4.47 8.45
CA LEU A 96 -4.71 5.43 7.35
C LEU A 96 -3.31 6.05 7.24
N VAL A 97 -2.91 6.33 6.01
CA VAL A 97 -1.72 7.15 5.74
C VAL A 97 -2.09 8.62 5.85
N ASP A 98 -1.20 9.44 6.41
CA ASP A 98 -1.43 10.88 6.47
C ASP A 98 -1.38 11.51 5.06
N VAL A 99 -2.00 12.69 4.94
CA VAL A 99 -2.14 13.40 3.66
C VAL A 99 -0.78 13.72 3.04
N GLY A 100 0.20 14.10 3.87
CA GLY A 100 1.54 14.45 3.39
C GLY A 100 2.24 13.26 2.73
N ALA A 101 2.21 12.11 3.38
CA ALA A 101 2.80 10.89 2.84
C ALA A 101 2.07 10.44 1.57
N MET A 102 0.75 10.54 1.54
CA MET A 102 -0.03 10.22 0.33
C MET A 102 0.38 11.11 -0.84
N ARG A 103 0.57 12.39 -0.62
CA ARG A 103 1.01 13.31 -1.67
C ARG A 103 2.41 13.00 -2.17
N GLN A 104 3.31 12.60 -1.26
CA GLN A 104 4.64 12.16 -1.66
C GLN A 104 4.58 10.91 -2.53
N LEU A 105 3.75 9.94 -2.14
CA LEU A 105 3.55 8.72 -2.93
C LEU A 105 3.01 9.05 -4.32
N GLU A 106 2.04 9.94 -4.41
CA GLU A 106 1.48 10.37 -5.70
C GLU A 106 2.55 10.96 -6.60
N ARG A 107 3.41 11.84 -6.08
CA ARG A 107 4.49 12.44 -6.85
C ARG A 107 5.50 11.40 -7.33
N ILE A 108 5.87 10.49 -6.44
CA ILE A 108 6.82 9.43 -6.78
C ILE A 108 6.25 8.51 -7.86
N LEU A 109 4.98 8.12 -7.73
CA LEU A 109 4.33 7.25 -8.72
C LEU A 109 4.20 7.96 -10.07
N ARG A 110 3.91 9.26 -10.08
CA ARG A 110 3.91 10.02 -11.33
C ARG A 110 5.27 9.99 -12.01
N THR A 111 6.33 10.13 -11.23
CA THR A 111 7.69 10.09 -11.76
C THR A 111 8.03 8.70 -12.31
N LEU A 112 7.73 7.65 -11.53
CA LEU A 112 8.05 6.29 -11.92
C LEU A 112 7.26 5.84 -13.15
N LEU A 113 6.03 6.29 -13.29
CA LEU A 113 5.12 5.88 -14.36
C LEU A 113 5.01 6.91 -15.49
N GLU A 114 5.72 8.04 -15.37
CA GLU A 114 5.72 9.13 -16.35
C GLU A 114 4.30 9.67 -16.63
N LEU A 115 3.56 9.91 -15.56
CA LEU A 115 2.19 10.44 -15.66
C LEU A 115 2.14 11.96 -15.53
#